data_c0db257bbb66777f0484f49ce6564664
#
_entry.id   c0db257bbb66777f0484f49ce6564664
#
_cell.length_a   1.000
_cell.length_b   1.000
_cell.length_c   1.000
_cell.angle_alpha   90.00
_cell.angle_beta   90.00
_cell.angle_gamma   90.00
#
_symmetry.space_group_name_H-M   'P 1'
#
loop_
_entity.id
_entity.type
_entity.pdbx_description
1 polymer ?
#
loop_
_entity_poly.entity_id
_entity_poly.type
_entity_poly.pdbx_seq_one_letter_code
_entity_poly.pdbx_strand_id
1 'polypeptide(L)'
;MATSSRTPMPPPNKIGIHQFHSGSSAADAVTNCMFFVQSMLQGFGFASDIFVEHTDAALAGRIRPLEELSPAESDLLLIHHSMGHDAFSRLADLPCRKVLVYHNITPPRFFEENDPFHSYGVKGYSQLNQFRDVVESAIAVSPFNARQLRHRGFQNVTVIPLLKDFAAIRYAPHAKTPYYD
;
A
#
# COMPACT_ATOMS: atom_id res chain seq x y z
N MET A 1 8.16 -56.82 -9.10
CA MET A 1 8.79 -55.51 -9.08
C MET A 1 7.68 -54.47 -8.90
N ALA A 2 7.57 -53.88 -7.73
CA ALA A 2 6.52 -52.91 -7.42
C ALA A 2 7.06 -51.51 -7.75
N THR A 3 6.48 -50.87 -8.75
CA THR A 3 6.78 -49.47 -9.09
C THR A 3 6.11 -48.56 -8.06
N SER A 4 6.90 -48.00 -7.17
CA SER A 4 6.46 -46.97 -6.21
C SER A 4 6.08 -45.70 -6.97
N SER A 5 4.79 -45.44 -7.08
CA SER A 5 4.27 -44.15 -7.58
C SER A 5 4.53 -43.07 -6.52
N ARG A 6 5.59 -42.29 -6.68
CA ARG A 6 5.77 -41.04 -5.91
C ARG A 6 4.67 -40.08 -6.33
N THR A 7 3.74 -39.78 -5.44
CA THR A 7 2.81 -38.66 -5.57
C THR A 7 3.66 -37.36 -5.68
N PRO A 8 3.47 -36.52 -6.71
CA PRO A 8 4.22 -35.27 -6.81
C PRO A 8 3.91 -34.41 -5.58
N MET A 9 4.95 -33.90 -4.93
CA MET A 9 4.79 -32.92 -3.86
C MET A 9 4.04 -31.70 -4.42
N PRO A 10 3.05 -31.16 -3.67
CA PRO A 10 2.44 -29.92 -4.05
C PRO A 10 3.53 -28.85 -4.20
N PRO A 11 3.38 -27.90 -5.14
CA PRO A 11 4.32 -26.81 -5.29
C PRO A 11 4.44 -26.07 -3.95
N PRO A 12 5.64 -25.62 -3.54
CA PRO A 12 5.80 -24.86 -2.32
C PRO A 12 4.85 -23.67 -2.33
N ASN A 13 4.11 -23.46 -1.23
CA ASN A 13 3.24 -22.29 -1.07
C ASN A 13 4.07 -21.04 -1.38
N LYS A 14 3.65 -20.27 -2.38
CA LYS A 14 4.30 -18.99 -2.68
C LYS A 14 4.08 -18.07 -1.49
N ILE A 15 5.15 -17.43 -1.00
CA ILE A 15 5.05 -16.37 0.00
C ILE A 15 4.22 -15.24 -0.59
N GLY A 16 3.23 -14.78 0.15
CA GLY A 16 2.39 -13.64 -0.20
C GLY A 16 3.07 -12.32 0.21
N ILE A 17 3.13 -11.35 -0.71
CA ILE A 17 3.43 -9.97 -0.41
C ILE A 17 2.24 -9.15 -0.89
N HIS A 18 1.32 -8.90 0.03
CA HIS A 18 0.07 -8.22 -0.26
C HIS A 18 0.17 -6.72 0.06
N GLN A 19 -0.76 -5.94 -0.47
CA GLN A 19 -0.79 -4.50 -0.30
C GLN A 19 -2.16 -4.07 0.23
N PHE A 20 -2.19 -3.09 1.12
CA PHE A 20 -3.42 -2.47 1.62
C PHE A 20 -3.35 -0.96 1.47
N HIS A 21 -4.47 -0.34 1.10
CA HIS A 21 -4.73 1.10 1.17
C HIS A 21 -6.18 1.38 1.56
N SER A 22 -6.45 2.53 2.18
CA SER A 22 -7.82 2.87 2.63
C SER A 22 -8.82 3.07 1.50
N GLY A 23 -8.38 3.54 0.34
CA GLY A 23 -9.23 3.74 -0.82
C GLY A 23 -8.48 3.54 -2.13
N SER A 24 -9.19 3.50 -3.24
CA SER A 24 -8.60 3.37 -4.56
C SER A 24 -9.35 4.21 -5.60
N SER A 25 -8.61 4.75 -6.55
CA SER A 25 -9.15 5.43 -7.72
C SER A 25 -8.24 5.22 -8.93
N ALA A 26 -8.81 5.11 -10.12
CA ALA A 26 -8.05 4.88 -11.35
C ALA A 26 -7.03 5.99 -11.67
N ALA A 27 -7.29 7.22 -11.22
CA ALA A 27 -6.42 8.38 -11.42
C ALA A 27 -5.44 8.63 -10.25
N ASP A 28 -5.55 7.86 -9.16
CA ASP A 28 -4.74 8.08 -7.96
C ASP A 28 -3.30 7.56 -8.11
N ALA A 29 -2.34 8.35 -7.66
CA ALA A 29 -0.92 8.02 -7.74
C ALA A 29 -0.53 6.81 -6.86
N VAL A 30 -1.15 6.66 -5.67
CA VAL A 30 -0.89 5.53 -4.77
C VAL A 30 -1.44 4.24 -5.39
N THR A 31 -2.67 4.28 -5.92
CA THR A 31 -3.29 3.14 -6.61
C THR A 31 -2.43 2.66 -7.79
N ASN A 32 -1.96 3.59 -8.63
CA ASN A 32 -1.08 3.25 -9.75
C ASN A 32 0.27 2.69 -9.30
N CYS A 33 0.83 3.22 -8.21
CA CYS A 33 2.03 2.65 -7.58
C CYS A 33 1.80 1.22 -7.10
N MET A 34 0.67 0.94 -6.44
CA MET A 34 0.33 -0.41 -5.98
C MET A 34 0.23 -1.40 -7.14
N PHE A 35 -0.36 -1.03 -8.26
CA PHE A 35 -0.40 -1.90 -9.44
C PHE A 35 0.99 -2.19 -10.01
N PHE A 36 1.86 -1.19 -10.05
CA PHE A 36 3.22 -1.38 -10.52
C PHE A 36 4.01 -2.30 -9.58
N VAL A 37 3.92 -2.07 -8.26
CA VAL A 37 4.53 -2.93 -7.24
C VAL A 37 4.00 -4.36 -7.33
N GLN A 38 2.68 -4.55 -7.49
CA GLN A 38 2.07 -5.87 -7.66
C GLN A 38 2.68 -6.61 -8.86
N SER A 39 2.77 -5.93 -10.01
CA SER A 39 3.36 -6.51 -11.23
C SER A 39 4.82 -6.94 -11.01
N MET A 40 5.62 -6.12 -10.34
CA MET A 40 7.00 -6.45 -10.00
C MET A 40 7.10 -7.66 -9.07
N LEU A 41 6.30 -7.69 -7.99
CA LEU A 41 6.30 -8.78 -7.02
C LEU A 41 5.89 -10.10 -7.68
N GLN A 42 4.87 -10.08 -8.52
CA GLN A 42 4.45 -11.25 -9.29
C GLN A 42 5.53 -11.71 -10.29
N GLY A 43 6.23 -10.76 -10.92
CA GLY A 43 7.40 -11.04 -11.76
C GLY A 43 8.56 -11.68 -11.02
N PHE A 44 8.74 -11.39 -9.73
CA PHE A 44 9.70 -12.07 -8.84
C PHE A 44 9.20 -13.41 -8.29
N GLY A 45 7.98 -13.81 -8.59
CA GLY A 45 7.42 -15.10 -8.19
C GLY A 45 6.61 -15.09 -6.90
N PHE A 46 6.40 -13.93 -6.26
CA PHE A 46 5.53 -13.81 -5.09
C PHE A 46 4.04 -13.84 -5.49
N ALA A 47 3.18 -14.30 -4.57
CA ALA A 47 1.76 -14.01 -4.65
C ALA A 47 1.55 -12.55 -4.22
N SER A 48 0.78 -11.77 -4.96
CA SER A 48 0.53 -10.37 -4.61
C SER A 48 -0.86 -9.95 -5.04
N ASP A 49 -1.67 -9.55 -4.06
CA ASP A 49 -2.99 -8.96 -4.23
C ASP A 49 -3.03 -7.59 -3.55
N ILE A 50 -3.94 -6.73 -4.03
CA ILE A 50 -4.20 -5.41 -3.48
C ILE A 50 -5.57 -5.44 -2.79
N PHE A 51 -5.62 -4.99 -1.55
CA PHE A 51 -6.82 -4.92 -0.74
C PHE A 51 -7.11 -3.47 -0.34
N VAL A 52 -8.38 -3.08 -0.34
CA VAL A 52 -8.80 -1.73 0.04
C VAL A 52 -10.06 -1.76 0.89
N GLU A 53 -10.24 -0.73 1.70
CA GLU A 53 -11.47 -0.50 2.48
C GLU A 53 -12.59 0.06 1.58
N HIS A 54 -12.22 0.94 0.62
CA HIS A 54 -13.16 1.57 -0.30
C HIS A 54 -12.71 1.37 -1.75
N THR A 55 -13.47 0.58 -2.51
CA THR A 55 -13.15 0.24 -3.90
C THR A 55 -13.86 1.17 -4.88
N ASP A 56 -13.12 1.75 -5.81
CA ASP A 56 -13.72 2.37 -6.99
C ASP A 56 -14.27 1.26 -7.92
N ALA A 57 -15.51 1.40 -8.35
CA ALA A 57 -16.17 0.43 -9.25
C ALA A 57 -15.40 0.22 -10.57
N ALA A 58 -14.69 1.25 -11.05
CA ALA A 58 -13.84 1.15 -12.24
C ALA A 58 -12.64 0.19 -12.07
N LEU A 59 -12.31 -0.18 -10.84
CA LEU A 59 -11.19 -1.07 -10.49
C LEU A 59 -11.65 -2.47 -10.05
N ALA A 60 -12.95 -2.75 -10.15
CA ALA A 60 -13.50 -4.06 -9.81
C ALA A 60 -12.77 -5.19 -10.56
N GLY A 61 -12.43 -6.26 -9.85
CA GLY A 61 -11.67 -7.40 -10.37
C GLY A 61 -10.14 -7.20 -10.43
N ARG A 62 -9.63 -5.99 -10.21
CA ARG A 62 -8.19 -5.71 -10.07
C ARG A 62 -7.76 -5.50 -8.62
N ILE A 63 -8.67 -5.04 -7.79
CA ILE A 63 -8.50 -4.77 -6.36
C ILE A 63 -9.57 -5.56 -5.61
N ARG A 64 -9.21 -6.07 -4.46
CA ARG A 64 -10.08 -6.88 -3.60
C ARG A 64 -10.56 -6.09 -2.38
N PRO A 65 -11.76 -6.36 -1.87
CA PRO A 65 -12.19 -5.76 -0.62
C PRO A 65 -11.35 -6.26 0.56
N LEU A 66 -11.16 -5.40 1.57
CA LEU A 66 -10.37 -5.72 2.77
C LEU A 66 -10.88 -6.99 3.48
N GLU A 67 -12.17 -7.27 3.42
CA GLU A 67 -12.81 -8.43 4.04
C GLU A 67 -12.25 -9.76 3.56
N GLU A 68 -11.71 -9.79 2.35
CA GLU A 68 -11.08 -10.97 1.76
C GLU A 68 -9.60 -11.14 2.15
N LEU A 69 -9.00 -10.16 2.85
CA LEU A 69 -7.62 -10.24 3.30
C LEU A 69 -7.48 -11.24 4.45
N SER A 70 -6.80 -12.35 4.16
CA SER A 70 -6.51 -13.44 5.12
C SER A 70 -5.09 -13.97 4.87
N PRO A 71 -4.04 -13.23 5.27
CA PRO A 71 -2.65 -13.62 5.03
C PRO A 71 -2.20 -14.71 5.99
N ALA A 72 -1.26 -15.56 5.54
CA ALA A 72 -0.55 -16.47 6.39
C ALA A 72 0.51 -15.74 7.25
N GLU A 73 0.99 -16.38 8.33
CA GLU A 73 2.08 -15.82 9.16
C GLU A 73 3.38 -15.58 8.36
N SER A 74 3.63 -16.38 7.34
CA SER A 74 4.79 -16.25 6.45
C SER A 74 4.69 -15.09 5.47
N ASP A 75 3.51 -14.50 5.30
CA ASP A 75 3.27 -13.44 4.33
C ASP A 75 3.74 -12.08 4.85
N LEU A 76 3.81 -11.11 3.95
CA LEU A 76 4.11 -9.72 4.23
C LEU A 76 2.97 -8.84 3.75
N LEU A 77 2.55 -7.88 4.57
CA LEU A 77 1.59 -6.85 4.20
C LEU A 77 2.26 -5.48 4.11
N LEU A 78 2.22 -4.87 2.94
CA LEU A 78 2.59 -3.48 2.72
C LEU A 78 1.36 -2.60 3.00
N ILE A 79 1.43 -1.80 4.05
CA ILE A 79 0.33 -0.90 4.44
C ILE A 79 0.64 0.49 3.90
N HIS A 80 -0.01 0.87 2.80
CA HIS A 80 0.08 2.20 2.24
C HIS A 80 -0.74 3.19 3.08
N HIS A 81 -0.08 4.18 3.67
CA HIS A 81 -0.70 5.12 4.59
C HIS A 81 -0.52 6.56 4.10
N SER A 82 -1.61 7.17 3.68
CA SER A 82 -1.69 8.56 3.21
C SER A 82 -2.77 9.37 3.93
N MET A 83 -3.65 8.68 4.70
CA MET A 83 -4.78 9.25 5.42
C MET A 83 -5.25 8.27 6.50
N GLY A 84 -6.00 8.75 7.49
CA GLY A 84 -6.66 7.89 8.47
C GLY A 84 -7.76 7.02 7.86
N HIS A 85 -7.99 5.86 8.47
CA HIS A 85 -8.98 4.88 8.01
C HIS A 85 -9.53 4.05 9.18
N ASP A 86 -10.59 3.27 8.97
CA ASP A 86 -11.21 2.49 10.05
C ASP A 86 -10.61 1.09 10.22
N ALA A 87 -9.84 0.63 9.25
CA ALA A 87 -9.25 -0.70 9.23
C ALA A 87 -8.08 -0.94 10.21
N PHE A 88 -7.59 0.06 10.96
CA PHE A 88 -6.34 -0.05 11.74
C PHE A 88 -6.32 -1.29 12.66
N SER A 89 -7.35 -1.47 13.51
CA SER A 89 -7.38 -2.58 14.47
C SER A 89 -7.32 -3.93 13.75
N ARG A 90 -8.07 -4.10 12.67
CA ARG A 90 -8.04 -5.31 11.86
C ARG A 90 -6.65 -5.58 11.29
N LEU A 91 -5.98 -4.55 10.73
CA LEU A 91 -4.64 -4.70 10.16
C LEU A 91 -3.61 -5.04 11.24
N ALA A 92 -3.71 -4.44 12.42
CA ALA A 92 -2.82 -4.70 13.55
C ALA A 92 -2.90 -6.16 14.00
N ASP A 93 -4.11 -6.74 14.03
CA ASP A 93 -4.37 -8.10 14.51
C ASP A 93 -4.01 -9.21 13.50
N LEU A 94 -3.70 -8.87 12.24
CA LEU A 94 -3.29 -9.87 11.25
C LEU A 94 -2.00 -10.58 11.67
N PRO A 95 -1.87 -11.91 11.45
CA PRO A 95 -0.72 -12.69 11.91
C PRO A 95 0.56 -12.42 11.10
N CYS A 96 0.44 -11.87 9.91
CA CYS A 96 1.55 -11.66 8.98
C CYS A 96 2.49 -10.52 9.41
N ARG A 97 3.69 -10.50 8.84
CA ARG A 97 4.63 -9.39 8.96
C ARG A 97 4.08 -8.14 8.27
N LYS A 98 4.42 -6.96 8.79
CA LYS A 98 3.86 -5.70 8.30
C LYS A 98 4.96 -4.67 8.04
N VAL A 99 4.84 -3.95 6.92
CA VAL A 99 5.70 -2.82 6.55
C VAL A 99 4.81 -1.64 6.22
N LEU A 100 5.09 -0.49 6.84
CA LEU A 100 4.41 0.75 6.51
C LEU A 100 5.00 1.36 5.24
N VAL A 101 4.17 1.76 4.28
CA VAL A 101 4.55 2.60 3.13
C VAL A 101 3.91 3.97 3.31
N TYR A 102 4.71 4.94 3.75
CA TYR A 102 4.21 6.25 4.13
C TYR A 102 4.27 7.24 2.96
N HIS A 103 3.09 7.66 2.50
CA HIS A 103 2.90 8.55 1.35
C HIS A 103 2.76 10.03 1.72
N ASN A 104 2.89 10.38 2.99
CA ASN A 104 2.53 11.67 3.58
C ASN A 104 1.02 11.78 3.87
N ILE A 105 0.71 12.60 4.86
CA ILE A 105 -0.67 12.96 5.20
C ILE A 105 -0.81 14.46 4.99
N THR A 106 -1.81 14.89 4.23
CA THR A 106 -2.13 16.31 4.12
C THR A 106 -2.50 16.83 5.50
N PRO A 107 -1.78 17.85 6.03
CA PRO A 107 -2.07 18.37 7.35
C PRO A 107 -3.52 18.87 7.48
N PRO A 108 -4.22 18.53 8.59
CA PRO A 108 -5.62 18.90 8.81
C PRO A 108 -5.90 20.40 8.63
N ARG A 109 -4.93 21.27 8.98
CA ARG A 109 -5.05 22.73 8.83
C ARG A 109 -5.33 23.26 7.41
N PHE A 110 -5.21 22.40 6.39
CA PHE A 110 -5.54 22.74 4.99
C PHE A 110 -7.00 22.45 4.64
N PHE A 111 -7.76 21.89 5.58
CA PHE A 111 -9.19 21.59 5.43
C PHE A 111 -9.97 22.38 6.46
N GLU A 112 -11.23 22.69 6.17
CA GLU A 112 -12.16 23.23 7.15
C GLU A 112 -12.49 22.19 8.21
N GLU A 113 -12.79 22.60 9.44
CA GLU A 113 -13.03 21.67 10.57
C GLU A 113 -14.23 20.74 10.34
N ASN A 114 -15.21 21.16 9.55
CA ASN A 114 -16.39 20.36 9.17
C ASN A 114 -16.15 19.48 7.92
N ASP A 115 -14.99 19.58 7.27
CA ASP A 115 -14.63 18.73 6.15
C ASP A 115 -14.24 17.33 6.67
N PRO A 116 -14.79 16.22 6.12
CA PRO A 116 -14.38 14.88 6.48
C PRO A 116 -12.86 14.64 6.36
N PHE A 117 -12.19 15.28 5.40
CA PHE A 117 -10.74 15.17 5.22
C PHE A 117 -9.94 15.76 6.38
N HIS A 118 -10.49 16.76 7.11
CA HIS A 118 -9.89 17.24 8.34
C HIS A 118 -9.79 16.13 9.39
N SER A 119 -10.91 15.46 9.67
CA SER A 119 -10.98 14.38 10.67
C SER A 119 -10.14 13.16 10.26
N TYR A 120 -10.13 12.79 8.98
CA TYR A 120 -9.27 11.73 8.46
C TYR A 120 -7.79 12.09 8.55
N GLY A 121 -7.43 13.35 8.34
CA GLY A 121 -6.06 13.83 8.55
C GLY A 121 -5.59 13.68 10.01
N VAL A 122 -6.42 14.13 10.97
CA VAL A 122 -6.16 13.99 12.41
C VAL A 122 -6.01 12.50 12.79
N LYS A 123 -6.95 11.67 12.36
CA LYS A 123 -6.93 10.22 12.57
C LYS A 123 -5.67 9.58 12.00
N GLY A 124 -5.27 9.98 10.77
CA GLY A 124 -4.09 9.45 10.11
C GLY A 124 -2.80 9.72 10.87
N TYR A 125 -2.63 10.92 11.44
CA TYR A 125 -1.48 11.22 12.30
C TYR A 125 -1.50 10.44 13.61
N SER A 126 -2.67 10.19 14.20
CA SER A 126 -2.82 9.33 15.38
C SER A 126 -2.43 7.89 15.05
N GLN A 127 -2.95 7.34 13.96
CA GLN A 127 -2.64 5.99 13.51
C GLN A 127 -1.17 5.82 13.12
N LEU A 128 -0.54 6.85 12.58
CA LEU A 128 0.90 6.82 12.28
C LEU A 128 1.73 6.52 13.54
N ASN A 129 1.35 7.09 14.69
CA ASN A 129 2.01 6.76 15.96
C ASN A 129 1.75 5.31 16.40
N GLN A 130 0.54 4.80 16.16
CA GLN A 130 0.16 3.43 16.50
C GLN A 130 0.86 2.41 15.58
N PHE A 131 1.02 2.71 14.28
CA PHE A 131 1.74 1.84 13.35
C PHE A 131 3.20 1.61 13.75
N ARG A 132 3.86 2.56 14.43
CA ARG A 132 5.22 2.39 14.92
C ARG A 132 5.40 1.11 15.75
N ASP A 133 4.39 0.75 16.53
CA ASP A 133 4.43 -0.37 17.46
C ASP A 133 3.93 -1.68 16.85
N VAL A 134 3.45 -1.64 15.59
CA VAL A 134 2.82 -2.76 14.89
C VAL A 134 3.67 -3.25 13.71
N VAL A 135 4.43 -2.34 13.07
CA VAL A 135 5.19 -2.68 11.86
C VAL A 135 6.67 -2.95 12.17
N GLU A 136 7.29 -3.84 11.41
CA GLU A 136 8.72 -4.16 11.56
C GLU A 136 9.63 -3.08 10.99
N SER A 137 9.17 -2.41 9.94
CA SER A 137 9.91 -1.38 9.23
C SER A 137 8.96 -0.43 8.48
N ALA A 138 9.51 0.68 7.99
CA ALA A 138 8.76 1.63 7.21
C ALA A 138 9.52 2.06 5.95
N ILE A 139 8.79 2.20 4.86
CA ILE A 139 9.22 2.80 3.61
C ILE A 139 8.65 4.21 3.58
N ALA A 140 9.49 5.20 3.40
CA ALA A 140 9.09 6.59 3.20
C ALA A 140 9.29 6.96 1.72
N VAL A 141 8.27 7.55 1.08
CA VAL A 141 8.36 7.89 -0.35
C VAL A 141 9.21 9.13 -0.64
N SER A 142 9.76 9.77 0.39
CA SER A 142 10.69 10.89 0.25
C SER A 142 11.58 11.04 1.50
N PRO A 143 12.74 11.75 1.37
CA PRO A 143 13.54 12.11 2.55
C PRO A 143 12.77 12.96 3.57
N PHE A 144 11.82 13.78 3.14
CA PHE A 144 10.95 14.55 4.02
C PHE A 144 10.08 13.59 4.88
N ASN A 145 9.42 12.63 4.26
CA ASN A 145 8.61 11.64 4.94
C ASN A 145 9.44 10.78 5.90
N ALA A 146 10.66 10.41 5.51
CA ALA A 146 11.56 9.66 6.38
C ALA A 146 11.93 10.44 7.65
N ARG A 147 12.17 11.76 7.54
CA ARG A 147 12.38 12.61 8.72
C ARG A 147 11.17 12.61 9.63
N GLN A 148 9.95 12.75 9.07
CA GLN A 148 8.72 12.71 9.87
C GLN A 148 8.58 11.39 10.65
N LEU A 149 8.84 10.24 10.00
CA LEU A 149 8.76 8.93 10.64
C LEU A 149 9.80 8.80 11.77
N ARG A 150 11.06 9.19 11.51
CA ARG A 150 12.12 9.14 12.52
C ARG A 150 11.83 10.03 13.73
N HIS A 151 11.29 11.24 13.52
CA HIS A 151 10.83 12.12 14.60
C HIS A 151 9.69 11.52 15.44
N ARG A 152 8.92 10.57 14.87
CA ARG A 152 7.86 9.83 15.57
C ARG A 152 8.37 8.52 16.19
N GLY A 153 9.68 8.26 16.13
CA GLY A 153 10.32 7.11 16.78
C GLY A 153 10.38 5.84 15.95
N PHE A 154 10.07 5.89 14.64
CA PHE A 154 10.31 4.74 13.77
C PHE A 154 11.82 4.50 13.61
N GLN A 155 12.28 3.27 13.91
CA GLN A 155 13.71 2.93 13.90
C GLN A 155 14.19 2.51 12.50
N ASN A 156 13.46 1.63 11.83
CA ASN A 156 13.83 1.03 10.55
C ASN A 156 13.11 1.75 9.40
N VAL A 157 13.69 2.88 8.95
CA VAL A 157 13.08 3.71 7.89
C VAL A 157 13.99 3.76 6.67
N THR A 158 13.50 3.22 5.54
CA THR A 158 14.14 3.27 4.23
C THR A 158 13.42 4.27 3.32
N VAL A 159 14.18 5.01 2.50
CA VAL A 159 13.60 5.91 1.50
C VAL A 159 13.53 5.17 0.17
N ILE A 160 12.31 4.95 -0.32
CA ILE A 160 12.04 4.43 -1.66
C ILE A 160 11.01 5.38 -2.30
N PRO A 161 11.38 6.15 -3.32
CA PRO A 161 10.46 7.05 -4.00
C PRO A 161 9.25 6.30 -4.56
N LEU A 162 8.15 7.03 -4.76
CA LEU A 162 6.94 6.48 -5.36
C LEU A 162 7.27 5.83 -6.70
N LEU A 163 7.02 4.53 -6.79
CA LEU A 163 7.31 3.76 -8.00
C LEU A 163 6.26 4.04 -9.07
N LYS A 164 6.73 4.22 -10.30
CA LYS A 164 5.87 4.52 -11.44
C LYS A 164 6.38 3.82 -12.69
N ASP A 165 5.48 3.25 -13.46
CA ASP A 165 5.79 2.72 -14.78
C ASP A 165 5.92 3.85 -15.80
N PHE A 166 7.16 4.29 -16.02
CA PHE A 166 7.45 5.33 -17.02
C PHE A 166 7.26 4.84 -18.46
N ALA A 167 7.35 3.53 -18.71
CA ALA A 167 7.13 2.96 -20.04
C ALA A 167 5.64 3.01 -20.44
N ALA A 168 4.74 2.96 -19.48
CA ALA A 168 3.30 3.10 -19.70
C ALA A 168 2.84 4.55 -19.92
N ILE A 169 3.70 5.54 -19.62
CA ILE A 169 3.39 6.95 -19.84
C ILE A 169 3.51 7.22 -21.35
N ARG A 170 2.39 7.21 -22.05
CA ARG A 170 2.34 7.67 -23.43
C ARG A 170 2.47 9.18 -23.45
N TYR A 171 3.52 9.68 -24.10
CA TYR A 171 3.61 11.08 -24.44
C TYR A 171 2.46 11.38 -25.41
N ALA A 172 1.47 12.17 -24.97
CA ALA A 172 0.51 12.76 -25.89
C ALA A 172 1.25 13.91 -26.60
N PRO A 173 1.60 13.80 -27.90
CA PRO A 173 2.23 14.90 -28.58
C PRO A 173 1.23 16.05 -28.61
N HIS A 174 1.60 17.18 -28.02
CA HIS A 174 0.94 18.50 -28.17
C HIS A 174 -0.52 18.64 -27.74
N ALA A 175 -0.88 18.28 -26.52
CA ALA A 175 -1.91 19.05 -25.84
C ALA A 175 -1.29 20.43 -25.54
N LYS A 176 -1.61 21.46 -26.37
CA LYS A 176 -1.34 22.85 -26.00
C LYS A 176 -2.02 23.09 -24.66
N THR A 177 -1.24 23.18 -23.59
CA THR A 177 -1.77 23.59 -22.30
C THR A 177 -2.10 25.07 -22.41
N PRO A 178 -3.34 25.48 -22.10
CA PRO A 178 -3.79 26.87 -22.25
C PRO A 178 -3.17 27.85 -21.24
N TYR A 179 -2.05 27.48 -20.62
CA TYR A 179 -1.42 28.26 -19.55
C TYR A 179 -0.02 28.84 -19.89
N TYR A 180 0.41 28.77 -21.15
CA TYR A 180 1.67 29.37 -21.60
C TYR A 180 1.45 30.06 -22.96
N ASP A 181 0.78 31.19 -22.95
CA ASP A 181 0.93 32.30 -23.90
C ASP A 181 1.46 33.51 -23.16
#